data_214775aba45843bd9aae623437ed8001
#
_entry.id   214775aba45843bd9aae623437ed8001
#
_cell.length_a   1.000
_cell.length_b   1.000
_cell.length_c   1.000
_cell.angle_alpha   90.00
_cell.angle_beta   90.00
_cell.angle_gamma   90.00
#
_symmetry.space_group_name_H-M   'P 1'
#
loop_
_entity.id
_entity.type
_entity.pdbx_description
1 polymer ?
#
loop_
_entity_poly.entity_id
_entity_poly.type
_entity_poly.pdbx_seq_one_letter_code
_entity_poly.pdbx_strand_id
1 'polypeptide(L)'
;MRVILDTNVLLSGLLISHGAPAKLLDAWERKLFTLVACDALIAELRDVAGRPFFKARLRASATELLAAGLRDFSLFCQDLPSGPIAPDPKDSYLLALAEASEAEYLVTGDKELQSLKHHKSTRIITPAAMIELLNKAESGE
;
A
#
# COMPACT_ATOMS: atom_id res chain seq x y z
N MET A 1 12.54 -0.96 7.16
CA MET A 1 11.22 -0.37 7.47
C MET A 1 10.17 -1.07 6.64
N ARG A 2 9.12 -1.57 7.28
CA ARG A 2 8.04 -2.31 6.62
C ARG A 2 6.86 -1.37 6.40
N VAL A 3 6.36 -1.33 5.16
CA VAL A 3 5.33 -0.38 4.74
C VAL A 3 4.25 -1.12 3.94
N ILE A 4 2.99 -0.80 4.23
CA ILE A 4 1.84 -1.26 3.45
C ILE A 4 1.36 -0.07 2.61
N LEU A 5 1.18 -0.29 1.31
CA LEU A 5 0.56 0.68 0.41
C LEU A 5 -0.83 0.20 0.04
N ASP A 6 -1.86 1.02 0.32
CA ASP A 6 -3.24 0.73 -0.05
C ASP A 6 -3.36 0.62 -1.59
N THR A 7 -4.34 -0.14 -2.06
CA THR A 7 -4.55 -0.41 -3.49
C THR A 7 -4.68 0.86 -4.32
N ASN A 8 -5.39 1.87 -3.82
CA ASN A 8 -5.53 3.14 -4.54
C ASN A 8 -4.20 3.87 -4.69
N VAL A 9 -3.32 3.77 -3.69
CA VAL A 9 -1.97 4.34 -3.78
C VAL A 9 -1.16 3.62 -4.85
N LEU A 10 -1.22 2.28 -4.85
CA LEU A 10 -0.51 1.46 -5.84
C LEU A 10 -0.97 1.77 -7.27
N LEU A 11 -2.29 1.79 -7.50
CA LEU A 11 -2.86 2.06 -8.83
C LEU A 11 -2.61 3.50 -9.27
N SER A 12 -2.73 4.45 -8.37
CA SER A 12 -2.41 5.86 -8.68
C SER A 12 -0.96 6.03 -9.09
N GLY A 13 -0.05 5.30 -8.45
CA GLY A 13 1.37 5.30 -8.82
C GLY A 13 1.64 4.76 -10.20
N LEU A 14 0.84 3.78 -10.66
CA LEU A 14 0.93 3.28 -12.03
C LEU A 14 0.34 4.26 -13.03
N LEU A 15 -0.76 4.92 -12.67
CA LEU A 15 -1.52 5.77 -13.58
C LEU A 15 -0.85 7.11 -13.82
N ILE A 16 -0.30 7.72 -12.77
CA ILE A 16 0.26 9.07 -12.80
C ILE A 16 1.77 8.99 -12.60
N SER A 17 2.55 9.47 -13.58
CA SER A 17 4.01 9.36 -13.57
C SER A 17 4.71 10.30 -12.58
N HIS A 18 3.97 11.20 -11.95
CA HIS A 18 4.50 12.16 -10.97
C HIS A 18 3.60 12.17 -9.73
N GLY A 19 4.07 12.78 -8.65
CA GLY A 19 3.35 12.84 -7.40
C GLY A 19 3.79 11.75 -6.41
N ALA A 20 3.24 11.80 -5.21
CA ALA A 20 3.67 10.93 -4.11
C ALA A 20 3.49 9.43 -4.38
N PRO A 21 2.34 8.95 -4.93
CA PRO A 21 2.20 7.52 -5.22
C PRO A 21 3.26 6.99 -6.19
N ALA A 22 3.57 7.73 -7.27
CA ALA A 22 4.60 7.32 -8.21
C ALA A 22 5.98 7.27 -7.55
N LYS A 23 6.28 8.26 -6.70
CA LYS A 23 7.54 8.30 -5.95
C LYS A 23 7.66 7.12 -4.97
N LEU A 24 6.54 6.67 -4.39
CA LEU A 24 6.54 5.51 -3.51
C LEU A 24 6.84 4.22 -4.27
N LEU A 25 6.28 4.04 -5.47
CA LEU A 25 6.62 2.89 -6.30
C LEU A 25 8.10 2.91 -6.71
N ASP A 26 8.64 4.08 -7.06
CA ASP A 26 10.05 4.24 -7.35
C ASP A 26 10.92 3.90 -6.13
N ALA A 27 10.53 4.38 -4.96
CA ALA A 27 11.25 4.10 -3.72
C ALA A 27 11.26 2.60 -3.39
N TRP A 28 10.16 1.91 -3.62
CA TRP A 28 10.10 0.46 -3.46
C TRP A 28 11.06 -0.24 -4.44
N GLU A 29 11.05 0.17 -5.70
CA GLU A 29 11.93 -0.37 -6.72
C GLU A 29 13.41 -0.16 -6.35
N ARG A 30 13.71 0.98 -5.73
CA ARG A 30 15.04 1.31 -5.24
C ARG A 30 15.36 0.65 -3.88
N LYS A 31 14.45 -0.14 -3.35
CA LYS A 31 14.61 -0.87 -2.08
C LYS A 31 14.81 0.03 -0.86
N LEU A 32 14.19 1.20 -0.87
CA LEU A 32 14.26 2.14 0.27
C LEU A 32 13.38 1.71 1.44
N PHE A 33 12.43 0.82 1.21
CA PHE A 33 11.64 0.19 2.26
C PHE A 33 11.20 -1.21 1.81
N THR A 34 10.77 -2.01 2.78
CA THR A 34 10.18 -3.33 2.50
C THR A 34 8.68 -3.17 2.34
N LEU A 35 8.17 -3.45 1.14
CA LEU A 35 6.73 -3.44 0.91
C LEU A 35 6.12 -4.72 1.45
N VAL A 36 4.98 -4.61 2.11
CA VAL A 36 4.26 -5.74 2.71
C VAL A 36 2.98 -5.99 1.90
N ALA A 37 2.72 -7.24 1.57
CA ALA A 37 1.55 -7.62 0.78
C ALA A 37 0.93 -8.93 1.26
N CYS A 38 -0.25 -9.24 0.73
CA CYS A 38 -0.97 -10.48 1.01
C CYS A 38 -1.92 -10.78 -0.15
N ASP A 39 -2.51 -11.97 -0.16
CA ASP A 39 -3.46 -12.36 -1.21
C ASP A 39 -4.67 -11.42 -1.29
N ALA A 40 -5.20 -10.99 -0.15
CA ALA A 40 -6.35 -10.06 -0.12
C ALA A 40 -6.01 -8.74 -0.80
N LEU A 41 -4.80 -8.22 -0.61
CA LEU A 41 -4.35 -6.98 -1.26
C LEU A 41 -4.30 -7.14 -2.78
N ILE A 42 -3.76 -8.25 -3.26
CA ILE A 42 -3.69 -8.53 -4.70
C ILE A 42 -5.08 -8.70 -5.29
N ALA A 43 -5.99 -9.41 -4.59
CA ALA A 43 -7.36 -9.58 -5.05
C ALA A 43 -8.08 -8.24 -5.16
N GLU A 44 -7.93 -7.36 -4.16
CA GLU A 44 -8.53 -6.03 -4.22
C GLU A 44 -7.89 -5.16 -5.31
N LEU A 45 -6.59 -5.27 -5.48
CA LEU A 45 -5.89 -4.55 -6.56
C LEU A 45 -6.51 -4.86 -7.92
N ARG A 46 -6.74 -6.14 -8.21
CA ARG A 46 -7.37 -6.57 -9.45
C ARG A 46 -8.81 -6.09 -9.56
N ASP A 47 -9.56 -6.17 -8.47
CA ASP A 47 -10.95 -5.71 -8.44
C ASP A 47 -11.06 -4.22 -8.73
N VAL A 48 -10.27 -3.41 -8.05
CA VAL A 48 -10.29 -1.94 -8.22
C VAL A 48 -9.76 -1.56 -9.61
N ALA A 49 -8.72 -2.23 -10.10
CA ALA A 49 -8.18 -1.99 -11.45
C ALA A 49 -9.22 -2.31 -12.55
N GLY A 50 -10.15 -3.21 -12.28
CA GLY A 50 -11.22 -3.57 -13.19
C GLY A 50 -12.40 -2.60 -13.21
N ARG A 51 -12.45 -1.64 -12.28
CA ARG A 51 -13.52 -0.63 -12.23
C ARG A 51 -13.36 0.38 -13.38
N PRO A 52 -14.47 0.99 -13.85
CA PRO A 52 -14.44 1.83 -15.05
C PRO A 52 -13.34 2.89 -15.09
N PHE A 53 -13.08 3.55 -13.99
CA PHE A 53 -12.07 4.62 -13.93
C PHE A 53 -10.68 4.09 -14.32
N PHE A 54 -10.21 3.04 -13.65
CA PHE A 54 -8.88 2.48 -13.91
C PHE A 54 -8.85 1.64 -15.18
N LYS A 55 -9.92 0.88 -15.46
CA LYS A 55 -9.99 0.07 -16.66
C LYS A 55 -9.84 0.89 -17.94
N ALA A 56 -10.38 2.11 -17.95
CA ALA A 56 -10.27 3.01 -19.09
C ALA A 56 -8.87 3.66 -19.23
N ARG A 57 -8.06 3.63 -18.18
CA ARG A 57 -6.80 4.39 -18.09
C ARG A 57 -5.55 3.53 -17.90
N LEU A 58 -5.71 2.32 -17.41
CA LEU A 58 -4.59 1.40 -17.18
C LEU A 58 -4.70 0.18 -18.09
N ARG A 59 -3.55 -0.27 -18.59
CA ARG A 59 -3.48 -1.54 -19.31
C ARG A 59 -3.55 -2.68 -18.29
N ALA A 60 -4.27 -3.75 -18.62
CA ALA A 60 -4.34 -4.94 -17.77
C ALA A 60 -2.96 -5.51 -17.50
N SER A 61 -2.05 -5.45 -18.48
CA SER A 61 -0.67 -5.92 -18.30
C SER A 61 0.10 -5.16 -17.22
N ALA A 62 -0.14 -3.86 -17.06
CA ALA A 62 0.52 -3.06 -16.03
C ALA A 62 0.07 -3.52 -14.63
N THR A 63 -1.22 -3.76 -14.45
CA THR A 63 -1.77 -4.26 -13.19
C THR A 63 -1.21 -5.65 -12.86
N GLU A 64 -1.12 -6.54 -13.86
CA GLU A 64 -0.61 -7.90 -13.63
C GLU A 64 0.89 -7.90 -13.34
N LEU A 65 1.67 -7.00 -13.94
CA LEU A 65 3.07 -6.83 -13.58
C LEU A 65 3.23 -6.36 -12.13
N LEU A 66 2.38 -5.44 -11.69
CA LEU A 66 2.40 -4.98 -10.31
C LEU A 66 2.03 -6.13 -9.36
N ALA A 67 1.00 -6.91 -9.69
CA ALA A 67 0.59 -8.05 -8.88
C ALA A 67 1.72 -9.08 -8.76
N ALA A 68 2.42 -9.37 -9.85
CA ALA A 68 3.59 -10.26 -9.83
C ALA A 68 4.71 -9.71 -8.95
N GLY A 69 4.98 -8.40 -9.03
CA GLY A 69 5.97 -7.74 -8.18
C GLY A 69 5.61 -7.81 -6.70
N LEU A 70 4.33 -7.65 -6.38
CA LEU A 70 3.85 -7.79 -5.00
C LEU A 70 4.07 -9.21 -4.48
N ARG A 71 3.92 -10.24 -5.31
CA ARG A 71 4.21 -11.61 -4.89
C ARG A 71 5.69 -11.86 -4.72
N ASP A 72 6.49 -11.41 -5.66
CA ASP A 72 7.89 -11.82 -5.77
C ASP A 72 8.86 -10.91 -5.00
N PHE A 73 8.51 -9.63 -4.82
CA PHE A 73 9.42 -8.62 -4.28
C PHE A 73 8.87 -7.89 -3.07
N SER A 74 7.93 -8.50 -2.34
CA SER A 74 7.41 -7.96 -1.08
C SER A 74 7.63 -8.95 0.05
N LEU A 75 7.42 -8.47 1.29
CA LEU A 75 7.23 -9.36 2.43
C LEU A 75 5.78 -9.85 2.34
N PHE A 76 5.59 -11.08 1.92
CA PHE A 76 4.26 -11.63 1.65
C PHE A 76 3.76 -12.41 2.86
N CYS A 77 2.62 -11.97 3.42
CA CYS A 77 2.01 -12.59 4.59
C CYS A 77 0.83 -13.47 4.16
N GLN A 78 0.79 -14.71 4.65
CA GLN A 78 -0.25 -15.66 4.27
C GLN A 78 -1.37 -15.76 5.30
N ASP A 79 -1.03 -15.83 6.58
CA ASP A 79 -2.02 -16.04 7.64
C ASP A 79 -2.27 -14.74 8.39
N LEU A 80 -3.44 -14.15 8.14
CA LEU A 80 -3.81 -12.89 8.78
C LEU A 80 -4.76 -13.14 9.95
N PRO A 81 -4.60 -12.36 11.06
CA PRO A 81 -5.56 -12.44 12.16
C PRO A 81 -6.95 -12.00 11.73
N SER A 82 -7.99 -12.57 12.33
CA SER A 82 -9.39 -12.30 11.97
C SER A 82 -10.09 -11.25 12.83
N GLY A 83 -9.40 -10.68 13.82
CA GLY A 83 -10.00 -9.77 14.78
C GLY A 83 -10.14 -8.31 14.35
N PRO A 84 -9.17 -7.73 13.63
CA PRO A 84 -9.21 -6.30 13.31
C PRO A 84 -10.41 -5.90 12.44
N ILE A 85 -11.02 -4.75 12.77
CA ILE A 85 -12.16 -4.18 12.02
C ILE A 85 -11.85 -2.74 11.69
N ALA A 86 -11.87 -2.41 10.38
CA ALA A 86 -11.70 -1.05 9.88
C ALA A 86 -13.07 -0.33 9.79
N PRO A 87 -13.08 1.03 9.68
CA PRO A 87 -14.32 1.76 9.46
C PRO A 87 -15.13 1.24 8.26
N ASP A 88 -14.48 0.97 7.14
CA ASP A 88 -15.06 0.18 6.05
C ASP A 88 -14.58 -1.27 6.23
N PRO A 89 -15.51 -2.24 6.42
CA PRO A 89 -15.12 -3.64 6.62
C PRO A 89 -14.25 -4.22 5.52
N LYS A 90 -14.36 -3.70 4.29
CA LYS A 90 -13.53 -4.14 3.16
C LYS A 90 -12.04 -3.87 3.38
N ASP A 91 -11.71 -2.87 4.20
CA ASP A 91 -10.34 -2.48 4.48
C ASP A 91 -9.77 -3.18 5.72
N SER A 92 -10.55 -4.01 6.38
CA SER A 92 -10.13 -4.68 7.61
C SER A 92 -8.88 -5.56 7.42
N TYR A 93 -8.71 -6.14 6.23
CA TYR A 93 -7.52 -6.92 5.95
C TYR A 93 -6.23 -6.10 6.03
N LEU A 94 -6.30 -4.79 5.76
CA LEU A 94 -5.13 -3.90 5.87
C LEU A 94 -4.66 -3.80 7.33
N LEU A 95 -5.59 -3.71 8.27
CA LEU A 95 -5.27 -3.71 9.69
C LEU A 95 -4.72 -5.07 10.14
N ALA A 96 -5.32 -6.15 9.64
CA ALA A 96 -4.84 -7.50 9.91
C ALA A 96 -3.43 -7.71 9.36
N LEU A 97 -3.16 -7.20 8.16
CA LEU A 97 -1.84 -7.26 7.54
C LEU A 97 -0.82 -6.45 8.35
N ALA A 98 -1.22 -5.28 8.85
CA ALA A 98 -0.37 -4.45 9.70
C ALA A 98 0.04 -5.20 10.96
N GLU A 99 -0.90 -5.92 11.60
CA GLU A 99 -0.59 -6.72 12.78
C GLU A 99 0.33 -7.89 12.45
N ALA A 100 0.01 -8.65 11.39
CA ALA A 100 0.79 -9.83 11.02
C ALA A 100 2.24 -9.49 10.65
N SER A 101 2.44 -8.38 9.97
CA SER A 101 3.76 -7.95 9.49
C SER A 101 4.51 -7.07 10.46
N GLU A 102 3.82 -6.55 11.48
CA GLU A 102 4.37 -5.50 12.36
C GLU A 102 4.87 -4.30 11.54
N ALA A 103 4.11 -3.92 10.50
CA ALA A 103 4.46 -2.79 9.65
C ALA A 103 4.54 -1.49 10.45
N GLU A 104 5.50 -0.66 10.09
CA GLU A 104 5.64 0.65 10.72
C GLU A 104 4.62 1.64 10.20
N TYR A 105 4.29 1.53 8.90
CA TYR A 105 3.38 2.46 8.24
C TYR A 105 2.39 1.74 7.34
N LEU A 106 1.13 2.23 7.38
CA LEU A 106 0.09 1.93 6.41
C LEU A 106 -0.19 3.24 5.67
N VAL A 107 0.08 3.26 4.38
CA VAL A 107 -0.05 4.46 3.55
C VAL A 107 -1.34 4.38 2.76
N THR A 108 -2.20 5.36 2.94
CA THR A 108 -3.52 5.40 2.30
C THR A 108 -3.96 6.82 1.99
N GLY A 109 -4.75 6.98 0.93
CA GLY A 109 -5.43 8.22 0.63
C GLY A 109 -6.84 8.30 1.25
N ASP A 110 -7.31 7.21 1.87
CA ASP A 110 -8.65 7.15 2.46
C ASP A 110 -8.69 7.89 3.80
N LYS A 111 -9.52 8.92 3.86
CA LYS A 111 -9.65 9.76 5.06
C LYS A 111 -10.21 9.00 6.26
N GLU A 112 -11.07 8.00 6.04
CA GLU A 112 -11.61 7.19 7.13
C GLU A 112 -10.52 6.35 7.79
N LEU A 113 -9.67 5.70 7.00
CA LEU A 113 -8.51 4.99 7.55
C LEU A 113 -7.55 5.95 8.24
N GLN A 114 -7.28 7.09 7.62
CA GLN A 114 -6.38 8.10 8.21
C GLN A 114 -6.89 8.61 9.56
N SER A 115 -8.21 8.63 9.76
CA SER A 115 -8.82 9.09 11.01
C SER A 115 -8.45 8.21 12.20
N LEU A 116 -8.07 6.96 11.96
CA LEU A 116 -7.59 6.05 13.01
C LEU A 116 -6.22 6.47 13.54
N LYS A 117 -5.43 7.18 12.75
CA LYS A 117 -4.06 7.65 13.03
C LYS A 117 -3.05 6.52 13.22
N HIS A 118 -3.42 5.48 13.90
CA HIS A 118 -2.58 4.29 14.07
C HIS A 118 -3.46 3.07 14.37
N HIS A 119 -2.90 1.91 14.12
CA HIS A 119 -3.47 0.63 14.55
C HIS A 119 -2.34 -0.14 15.22
N LYS A 120 -2.45 -0.35 16.54
CA LYS A 120 -1.35 -0.89 17.33
C LYS A 120 -0.07 -0.11 17.08
N SER A 121 1.02 -0.74 16.68
CA SER A 121 2.30 -0.07 16.41
C SER A 121 2.41 0.53 15.00
N THR A 122 1.42 0.29 14.14
CA THR A 122 1.43 0.79 12.76
C THR A 122 0.81 2.19 12.70
N ARG A 123 1.54 3.17 12.17
CA ARG A 123 1.00 4.51 11.91
C ARG A 123 0.34 4.53 10.54
N ILE A 124 -0.82 5.21 10.47
CA ILE A 124 -1.60 5.34 9.23
C ILE A 124 -1.41 6.76 8.72
N ILE A 125 -0.78 6.87 7.55
CA ILE A 125 -0.33 8.17 7.02
C ILE A 125 -0.66 8.32 5.54
N THR A 126 -0.55 9.55 5.04
CA THR A 126 -0.75 9.86 3.63
C THR A 126 0.49 9.51 2.80
N PRO A 127 0.33 9.35 1.46
CA PRO A 127 1.48 9.19 0.58
C PRO A 127 2.50 10.33 0.70
N ALA A 128 2.03 11.58 0.80
CA ALA A 128 2.92 12.73 0.95
C ALA A 128 3.74 12.66 2.23
N ALA A 129 3.11 12.29 3.35
CA ALA A 129 3.80 12.13 4.64
C ALA A 129 4.86 11.03 4.57
N MET A 130 4.57 9.92 3.88
CA MET A 130 5.54 8.84 3.73
C MET A 130 6.75 9.28 2.92
N ILE A 131 6.56 10.06 1.85
CA ILE A 131 7.66 10.60 1.05
C ILE A 131 8.54 11.51 1.91
N GLU A 132 7.93 12.36 2.76
CA GLU A 132 8.70 13.22 3.67
C GLU A 132 9.58 12.40 4.60
N LEU A 133 9.04 11.30 5.15
CA LEU A 133 9.81 10.40 6.02
C LEU A 133 10.97 9.76 5.27
N LEU A 134 10.76 9.32 4.05
CA LEU A 134 11.82 8.73 3.22
C LEU A 134 12.90 9.76 2.88
N ASN A 135 12.52 10.99 2.57
CA ASN A 135 13.48 12.06 2.27
C ASN A 135 14.35 12.39 3.48
N LYS A 136 13.75 12.43 4.68
CA LYS A 136 14.51 12.65 5.91
C LYS A 136 15.49 11.51 6.18
N ALA A 137 15.08 10.27 5.96
CA ALA A 137 15.93 9.11 6.13
C ALA A 137 17.13 9.15 5.17
N GLU A 138 16.89 9.53 3.89
CA GLU A 138 17.95 9.65 2.89
C GLU A 138 18.93 10.78 3.21
N SER A 139 18.46 11.88 3.78
CA SER A 139 19.31 13.03 4.11
C SER A 139 20.06 12.85 5.44
N GLY A 140 19.79 11.79 6.18
CA GLY A 140 20.41 11.54 7.47
C GLY A 140 19.83 12.35 8.63
N GLU A 141 18.65 12.94 8.41
CA GLU A 141 17.99 13.76 9.44
C GLU A 141 17.01 12.95 10.30
#